data_699571ece0a4b71adce474c279c79616
#
_entry.id   699571ece0a4b71adce474c279c79616
#
_cell.length_a   1.000
_cell.length_b   1.000
_cell.length_c   1.000
_cell.angle_alpha   90.00
_cell.angle_beta   90.00
_cell.angle_gamma   90.00
#
_symmetry.space_group_name_H-M   'P 1'
#
loop_
_entity.id
_entity.type
_entity.pdbx_description
1 polymer ?
#
loop_
_entity_poly.entity_id
_entity_poly.type
_entity_poly.pdbx_seq_one_letter_code
_entity_poly.pdbx_strand_id
1 'polypeptide(L)'
;MVDTSIEVGAALFVAATEALAIESGGVPRLVVADQVLIGSVDIPEQFPGLVRGTLDAGGTIDWPEIPGLVEVVASVPGPDPIDSTTTTTANATTVVPDTTLPVVGSESPWERFGRDPVANSVAVAVLALMLLAVGGVWTWMRRTNSEATVGWGVGVLAVLGLAVAGYLAFVEVAGSEAVCGPVGNCNAVQQSDYARLFGTIPVGVAGVVGYTGGLIAWVVARIRRGRAWAVATVALFIGSVAGVLLSVYLTFLEPFVIGASCAWCLTSALVVTALMWMTARPAAAAWRVVRPAR
;
A
#
# COMPACT_ATOMS: atom_id res chain seq x y z
N MET A 1 2.53 -13.91 17.94
CA MET A 1 2.05 -13.76 16.56
C MET A 1 2.40 -15.03 15.80
N VAL A 2 1.44 -15.68 15.14
CA VAL A 2 1.68 -16.93 14.41
C VAL A 2 2.09 -16.57 12.99
N ASP A 3 3.27 -17.02 12.57
CA ASP A 3 3.75 -16.83 11.20
C ASP A 3 3.23 -17.97 10.31
N THR A 4 2.31 -17.64 9.40
CA THR A 4 1.71 -18.61 8.49
C THR A 4 2.60 -18.97 7.30
N SER A 5 3.77 -18.36 7.16
CA SER A 5 4.75 -18.73 6.13
C SER A 5 5.54 -20.00 6.48
N ILE A 6 5.53 -20.40 7.76
CA ILE A 6 6.14 -21.62 8.24
C ILE A 6 5.08 -22.73 8.39
N GLU A 7 5.48 -23.98 8.16
CA GLU A 7 4.58 -25.15 8.13
C GLU A 7 3.76 -25.29 9.42
N VAL A 8 4.37 -25.11 10.58
CA VAL A 8 3.70 -25.18 11.89
C VAL A 8 2.67 -24.06 12.05
N GLY A 9 2.98 -22.84 11.65
CA GLY A 9 2.07 -21.71 11.71
C GLY A 9 0.89 -21.85 10.75
N ALA A 10 1.13 -22.38 9.54
CA ALA A 10 0.08 -22.68 8.59
C ALA A 10 -0.88 -23.76 9.13
N ALA A 11 -0.34 -24.83 9.73
CA ALA A 11 -1.14 -25.88 10.34
C ALA A 11 -2.02 -25.35 11.49
N LEU A 12 -1.44 -24.50 12.37
CA LEU A 12 -2.19 -23.88 13.45
C LEU A 12 -3.29 -22.94 12.95
N PHE A 13 -3.04 -22.21 11.86
CA PHE A 13 -4.04 -21.34 11.24
C PHE A 13 -5.24 -22.14 10.69
N VAL A 14 -4.97 -23.28 10.07
CA VAL A 14 -6.03 -24.21 9.58
C VAL A 14 -6.80 -24.79 10.76
N ALA A 15 -6.11 -25.29 11.80
CA ALA A 15 -6.73 -25.84 13.00
C ALA A 15 -7.62 -24.80 13.72
N ALA A 16 -7.18 -23.53 13.80
CA ALA A 16 -7.98 -22.44 14.36
C ALA A 16 -9.24 -22.16 13.52
N THR A 17 -9.12 -22.24 12.20
CA THR A 17 -10.24 -22.01 11.27
C THR A 17 -11.32 -23.07 11.44
N GLU A 18 -10.92 -24.34 11.61
CA GLU A 18 -11.84 -25.46 11.81
C GLU A 18 -12.45 -25.44 13.22
N ALA A 19 -11.62 -25.25 14.28
CA ALA A 19 -12.08 -25.29 15.66
C ALA A 19 -13.09 -24.16 15.99
N LEU A 20 -12.90 -22.99 15.40
CA LEU A 20 -13.74 -21.81 15.63
C LEU A 20 -14.80 -21.59 14.54
N ALA A 21 -15.00 -22.56 13.63
CA ALA A 21 -15.97 -22.52 12.54
C ALA A 21 -15.95 -21.20 11.74
N ILE A 22 -14.75 -20.72 11.38
CA ILE A 22 -14.57 -19.42 10.72
C ILE A 22 -14.89 -19.55 9.23
N GLU A 23 -15.99 -18.98 8.77
CA GLU A 23 -16.45 -19.05 7.38
C GLU A 23 -15.67 -18.15 6.41
N SER A 24 -14.98 -17.11 6.90
CA SER A 24 -14.25 -16.15 6.05
C SER A 24 -12.73 -16.27 6.21
N GLY A 25 -12.02 -16.24 5.09
CA GLY A 25 -10.56 -16.41 4.99
C GLY A 25 -9.71 -15.15 5.22
N GLY A 26 -10.22 -14.09 5.84
CA GLY A 26 -9.52 -12.81 5.99
C GLY A 26 -8.32 -12.83 6.95
N VAL A 27 -7.29 -12.05 6.66
CA VAL A 27 -6.15 -11.73 7.53
C VAL A 27 -5.97 -10.21 7.61
N PRO A 28 -5.46 -9.62 8.69
CA PRO A 28 -5.04 -10.26 9.93
C PRO A 28 -6.22 -10.83 10.73
N ARG A 29 -5.94 -11.86 11.52
CA ARG A 29 -6.91 -12.52 12.36
C ARG A 29 -6.43 -12.49 13.81
N LEU A 30 -7.29 -12.06 14.73
CA LEU A 30 -7.03 -12.03 16.15
C LEU A 30 -8.07 -12.87 16.88
N VAL A 31 -7.61 -13.85 17.64
CA VAL A 31 -8.48 -14.69 18.47
C VAL A 31 -8.25 -14.31 19.94
N VAL A 32 -9.33 -13.95 20.64
CA VAL A 32 -9.34 -13.58 22.05
C VAL A 32 -10.44 -14.36 22.74
N ALA A 33 -10.09 -15.35 23.55
CA ALA A 33 -11.02 -16.34 24.06
C ALA A 33 -11.80 -17.01 22.92
N ASP A 34 -13.13 -16.88 22.90
CA ASP A 34 -14.01 -17.42 21.86
C ASP A 34 -14.34 -16.43 20.74
N GLN A 35 -13.77 -15.22 20.80
CA GLN A 35 -14.05 -14.19 19.82
C GLN A 35 -12.97 -14.11 18.74
N VAL A 36 -13.41 -14.07 17.49
CA VAL A 36 -12.54 -13.95 16.33
C VAL A 36 -12.77 -12.59 15.68
N LEU A 37 -11.74 -11.75 15.67
CA LEU A 37 -11.74 -10.46 14.98
C LEU A 37 -10.94 -10.58 13.68
N ILE A 38 -11.50 -10.11 12.57
CA ILE A 38 -10.90 -10.28 11.25
C ILE A 38 -10.74 -8.92 10.57
N GLY A 39 -9.53 -8.67 10.07
CA GLY A 39 -9.25 -7.51 9.23
C GLY A 39 -8.91 -6.22 9.98
N SER A 40 -8.79 -5.17 9.22
CA SER A 40 -8.36 -3.85 9.67
C SER A 40 -9.48 -2.99 10.28
N VAL A 41 -10.71 -3.47 10.26
CA VAL A 41 -11.87 -2.76 10.83
C VAL A 41 -12.25 -3.34 12.18
N ASP A 42 -12.53 -4.65 12.25
CA ASP A 42 -13.00 -5.27 13.50
C ASP A 42 -11.96 -5.22 14.62
N ILE A 43 -10.70 -5.45 14.28
CA ILE A 43 -9.63 -5.46 15.29
C ILE A 43 -9.48 -4.10 15.98
N PRO A 44 -9.31 -2.96 15.28
CA PRO A 44 -9.19 -1.66 15.94
C PRO A 44 -10.45 -1.21 16.67
N GLU A 45 -11.64 -1.57 16.17
CA GLU A 45 -12.91 -1.14 16.76
C GLU A 45 -13.28 -1.93 18.02
N GLN A 46 -13.08 -3.26 18.02
CA GLN A 46 -13.60 -4.14 19.05
C GLN A 46 -12.52 -4.55 20.07
N PHE A 47 -11.25 -4.74 19.64
CA PHE A 47 -10.18 -5.20 20.52
C PHE A 47 -9.92 -4.30 21.74
N PRO A 48 -9.92 -2.95 21.65
CA PRO A 48 -9.74 -2.11 22.84
C PRO A 48 -10.84 -2.29 23.89
N GLY A 49 -12.07 -2.55 23.43
CA GLY A 49 -13.21 -2.85 24.31
C GLY A 49 -13.05 -4.19 25.03
N LEU A 50 -12.61 -5.22 24.31
CA LEU A 50 -12.34 -6.55 24.86
C LEU A 50 -11.24 -6.51 25.91
N VAL A 51 -10.13 -5.82 25.63
CA VAL A 51 -9.01 -5.67 26.59
C VAL A 51 -9.49 -4.97 27.86
N ARG A 52 -10.25 -3.90 27.77
CA ARG A 52 -10.80 -3.20 28.96
C ARG A 52 -11.72 -4.10 29.76
N GLY A 53 -12.67 -4.78 29.10
CA GLY A 53 -13.59 -5.69 29.76
C GLY A 53 -12.87 -6.82 30.48
N THR A 54 -11.80 -7.36 29.89
CA THR A 54 -10.98 -8.41 30.52
C THR A 54 -10.20 -7.89 31.73
N LEU A 55 -9.61 -6.70 31.62
CA LEU A 55 -8.90 -6.08 32.75
C LEU A 55 -9.84 -5.77 33.90
N ASP A 56 -11.05 -5.29 33.62
CA ASP A 56 -12.09 -5.02 34.63
C ASP A 56 -12.59 -6.31 35.29
N ALA A 57 -12.55 -7.44 34.57
CA ALA A 57 -12.92 -8.76 35.07
C ALA A 57 -11.81 -9.49 35.85
N GLY A 58 -10.65 -8.87 36.04
CA GLY A 58 -9.52 -9.46 36.80
C GLY A 58 -8.32 -9.88 35.96
N GLY A 59 -8.33 -9.61 34.69
CA GLY A 59 -7.16 -9.73 33.81
C GLY A 59 -6.81 -11.14 33.34
N THR A 60 -7.64 -12.16 33.60
CA THR A 60 -7.44 -13.52 33.10
C THR A 60 -8.26 -13.79 31.85
N ILE A 61 -7.61 -14.25 30.80
CA ILE A 61 -8.25 -14.75 29.59
C ILE A 61 -7.82 -16.21 29.42
N ASP A 62 -8.79 -17.09 29.24
CA ASP A 62 -8.49 -18.47 28.89
C ASP A 62 -8.05 -18.53 27.42
N TRP A 63 -7.06 -19.39 27.15
CA TRP A 63 -6.61 -19.63 25.79
C TRP A 63 -7.72 -20.33 25.00
N PRO A 64 -7.92 -19.98 23.73
CA PRO A 64 -8.88 -20.68 22.89
C PRO A 64 -8.49 -22.15 22.72
N GLU A 65 -9.49 -23.05 22.71
CA GLU A 65 -9.29 -24.49 22.52
C GLU A 65 -8.98 -24.81 21.04
N ILE A 66 -7.76 -24.53 20.62
CA ILE A 66 -7.27 -24.81 19.27
C ILE A 66 -6.29 -25.99 19.34
N PRO A 67 -6.52 -27.09 18.59
CA PRO A 67 -5.61 -28.22 18.56
C PRO A 67 -4.18 -27.79 18.15
N GLY A 68 -3.17 -28.20 18.96
CA GLY A 68 -1.77 -27.86 18.72
C GLY A 68 -1.31 -26.50 19.27
N LEU A 69 -2.22 -25.61 19.72
CA LEU A 69 -1.85 -24.29 20.22
C LEU A 69 -0.93 -24.37 21.45
N VAL A 70 -1.25 -25.21 22.38
CA VAL A 70 -0.47 -25.39 23.66
C VAL A 70 0.96 -25.85 23.36
N GLU A 71 1.13 -26.78 22.44
CA GLU A 71 2.44 -27.28 22.03
C GLU A 71 3.28 -26.21 21.34
N VAL A 72 2.66 -25.41 20.47
CA VAL A 72 3.32 -24.30 19.79
C VAL A 72 3.71 -23.21 20.77
N VAL A 73 2.82 -22.83 21.70
CA VAL A 73 3.11 -21.83 22.73
C VAL A 73 4.22 -22.30 23.67
N ALA A 74 4.23 -23.58 24.06
CA ALA A 74 5.29 -24.16 24.89
C ALA A 74 6.65 -24.22 24.18
N SER A 75 6.68 -24.25 22.84
CA SER A 75 7.91 -24.28 22.05
C SER A 75 8.51 -22.89 21.80
N VAL A 76 7.74 -21.81 22.02
CA VAL A 76 8.25 -20.44 21.91
C VAL A 76 8.92 -20.09 23.23
N PRO A 77 10.19 -19.63 23.24
CA PRO A 77 10.84 -19.11 24.44
C PRO A 77 10.00 -17.92 24.97
N GLY A 78 9.17 -18.19 25.95
CA GLY A 78 8.40 -17.14 26.64
C GLY A 78 9.31 -16.25 27.46
N PRO A 79 8.95 -15.00 27.76
CA PRO A 79 9.53 -14.31 28.89
C PRO A 79 9.29 -15.15 30.12
N ASP A 80 10.33 -15.30 30.97
CA ASP A 80 10.27 -16.09 32.21
C ASP A 80 8.98 -15.81 32.96
N PRO A 81 8.33 -16.86 33.54
CA PRO A 81 7.11 -16.65 34.28
C PRO A 81 7.37 -15.66 35.42
N ILE A 82 6.60 -14.59 35.44
CA ILE A 82 6.58 -13.69 36.62
C ILE A 82 6.03 -14.52 37.77
N ASP A 83 6.92 -14.90 38.64
CA ASP A 83 6.65 -15.70 39.83
C ASP A 83 5.65 -14.92 40.72
N SER A 84 4.38 -15.34 40.69
CA SER A 84 3.26 -14.69 41.39
C SER A 84 3.20 -15.04 42.86
N THR A 85 4.34 -15.27 43.52
CA THR A 85 4.40 -15.59 44.95
C THR A 85 5.46 -14.73 45.64
N THR A 86 5.18 -13.43 45.79
CA THR A 86 5.87 -12.66 46.81
C THR A 86 4.93 -11.62 47.39
N THR A 87 4.24 -11.97 48.46
CA THR A 87 3.71 -11.03 49.43
C THR A 87 4.88 -10.28 50.04
N THR A 88 5.11 -9.06 49.65
CA THR A 88 6.13 -8.22 50.27
C THR A 88 5.54 -6.92 50.75
N THR A 89 5.57 -6.83 52.07
CA THR A 89 5.42 -5.64 52.90
C THR A 89 6.27 -4.48 52.39
N ALA A 90 5.66 -3.30 52.37
CA ALA A 90 6.25 -2.04 51.96
C ALA A 90 7.59 -1.77 52.65
N ASN A 91 8.60 -1.44 51.86
CA ASN A 91 9.64 -0.48 52.24
C ASN A 91 10.15 0.25 50.99
N ALA A 92 9.90 1.54 50.99
CA ALA A 92 10.31 2.44 49.92
C ALA A 92 11.84 2.60 49.91
N THR A 93 12.46 2.14 48.83
CA THR A 93 13.76 2.66 48.41
C THR A 93 13.80 2.59 46.88
N THR A 94 13.75 3.77 46.29
CA THR A 94 13.76 4.02 44.86
C THR A 94 15.08 3.55 44.26
N VAL A 95 15.13 2.34 43.74
CA VAL A 95 16.09 1.96 42.72
C VAL A 95 15.25 1.67 41.49
N VAL A 96 15.23 2.62 40.57
CA VAL A 96 14.70 2.43 39.23
C VAL A 96 15.66 1.45 38.54
N PRO A 97 15.30 0.17 38.32
CA PRO A 97 16.00 -0.60 37.33
C PRO A 97 15.71 0.09 35.99
N ASP A 98 16.75 0.40 35.28
CA ASP A 98 16.68 0.81 33.88
C ASP A 98 16.13 -0.39 33.06
N THR A 99 14.83 -0.63 33.23
CA THR A 99 14.08 -1.47 32.33
C THR A 99 13.83 -0.61 31.13
N THR A 100 14.82 -0.53 30.26
CA THR A 100 14.59 -0.24 28.86
C THR A 100 13.62 -1.30 28.40
N LEU A 101 12.30 -0.96 28.50
CA LEU A 101 11.30 -1.58 27.63
C LEU A 101 11.98 -1.64 26.27
N PRO A 102 11.92 -2.78 25.53
CA PRO A 102 12.37 -2.73 24.16
C PRO A 102 11.56 -1.59 23.54
N VAL A 103 12.22 -0.45 23.38
CA VAL A 103 11.74 0.62 22.53
C VAL A 103 11.41 -0.14 21.28
N VAL A 104 10.13 -0.14 20.88
CA VAL A 104 9.74 -0.59 19.55
C VAL A 104 10.64 0.24 18.64
N GLY A 105 11.82 -0.33 18.36
CA GLY A 105 12.89 0.35 17.70
C GLY A 105 12.31 0.77 16.38
N SER A 106 12.34 2.05 16.11
CA SER A 106 12.01 2.56 14.78
C SER A 106 12.97 1.84 13.83
N GLU A 107 12.45 0.74 13.23
CA GLU A 107 13.25 -0.03 12.26
C GLU A 107 13.85 0.94 11.27
N SER A 108 15.14 0.81 11.07
CA SER A 108 15.84 1.67 10.13
C SER A 108 15.31 1.44 8.72
N PRO A 109 15.34 2.44 7.83
CA PRO A 109 14.94 2.26 6.43
C PRO A 109 15.66 1.10 5.74
N TRP A 110 16.89 0.79 6.18
CA TRP A 110 17.70 -0.31 5.64
C TRP A 110 17.23 -1.69 6.10
N GLU A 111 16.76 -1.83 7.32
CA GLU A 111 16.13 -3.07 7.82
C GLU A 111 14.84 -3.36 7.07
N ARG A 112 14.01 -2.34 6.83
CA ARG A 112 12.78 -2.45 6.01
C ARG A 112 13.10 -2.84 4.58
N PHE A 113 14.11 -2.21 3.96
CA PHE A 113 14.57 -2.58 2.63
C PHE A 113 15.03 -4.03 2.56
N GLY A 114 15.67 -4.54 3.61
CA GLY A 114 16.18 -5.91 3.72
C GLY A 114 15.10 -7.00 3.85
N ARG A 115 13.82 -6.65 4.06
CA ARG A 115 12.73 -7.64 4.15
C ARG A 115 12.45 -8.36 2.83
N ASP A 116 12.44 -7.62 1.73
CA ASP A 116 12.36 -8.15 0.36
C ASP A 116 13.33 -7.38 -0.55
N PRO A 117 14.62 -7.75 -0.56
CA PRO A 117 15.64 -6.97 -1.27
C PRO A 117 15.43 -6.98 -2.79
N VAL A 118 14.79 -8.03 -3.34
CA VAL A 118 14.54 -8.13 -4.78
C VAL A 118 13.43 -7.17 -5.19
N ALA A 119 12.27 -7.25 -4.55
CA ALA A 119 11.13 -6.38 -4.85
C ALA A 119 11.46 -4.90 -4.59
N ASN A 120 12.10 -4.62 -3.46
CA ASN A 120 12.50 -3.28 -3.08
C ASN A 120 13.56 -2.68 -4.03
N SER A 121 14.48 -3.49 -4.55
CA SER A 121 15.42 -3.05 -5.58
C SER A 121 14.72 -2.71 -6.90
N VAL A 122 13.69 -3.46 -7.30
CA VAL A 122 12.87 -3.16 -8.48
C VAL A 122 12.12 -1.83 -8.27
N ALA A 123 11.55 -1.60 -7.08
CA ALA A 123 10.88 -0.34 -6.76
C ALA A 123 11.84 0.86 -6.85
N VAL A 124 13.06 0.73 -6.32
CA VAL A 124 14.10 1.78 -6.43
C VAL A 124 14.50 2.01 -7.88
N ALA A 125 14.64 0.95 -8.69
CA ALA A 125 14.95 1.10 -10.12
C ALA A 125 13.83 1.83 -10.87
N VAL A 126 12.56 1.50 -10.60
CA VAL A 126 11.40 2.20 -11.16
C VAL A 126 11.37 3.66 -10.70
N LEU A 127 11.62 3.93 -9.43
CA LEU A 127 11.70 5.28 -8.89
C LEU A 127 12.78 6.11 -9.60
N ALA A 128 13.98 5.56 -9.76
CA ALA A 128 15.07 6.21 -10.48
C ALA A 128 14.69 6.50 -11.95
N LEU A 129 14.06 5.55 -12.63
CA LEU A 129 13.55 5.73 -13.99
C LEU A 129 12.53 6.87 -14.07
N MET A 130 11.59 6.94 -13.12
CA MET A 130 10.57 7.99 -13.07
C MET A 130 11.21 9.38 -12.86
N LEU A 131 12.18 9.50 -11.95
CA LEU A 131 12.89 10.76 -11.70
C LEU A 131 13.68 11.20 -12.94
N LEU A 132 14.36 10.29 -13.61
CA LEU A 132 15.04 10.56 -14.89
C LEU A 132 14.05 10.95 -15.98
N ALA A 133 12.88 10.31 -16.03
CA ALA A 133 11.82 10.64 -16.96
C ALA A 133 11.28 12.06 -16.73
N VAL A 134 11.01 12.47 -15.50
CA VAL A 134 10.56 13.81 -15.15
C VAL A 134 11.61 14.85 -15.55
N GLY A 135 12.89 14.63 -15.22
CA GLY A 135 13.98 15.52 -15.61
C GLY A 135 14.18 15.58 -17.12
N GLY A 136 14.09 14.44 -17.80
CA GLY A 136 14.27 14.33 -19.25
C GLY A 136 13.14 14.95 -20.06
N VAL A 137 11.90 14.84 -19.61
CA VAL A 137 10.73 15.38 -20.34
C VAL A 137 10.84 16.89 -20.55
N TRP A 138 11.33 17.61 -19.55
CA TRP A 138 11.54 19.06 -19.63
C TRP A 138 12.55 19.46 -20.70
N THR A 139 13.70 18.77 -20.75
CA THR A 139 14.75 19.02 -21.74
C THR A 139 14.28 18.65 -23.14
N TRP A 140 13.50 17.58 -23.26
CA TRP A 140 12.95 17.10 -24.52
C TRP A 140 11.90 18.04 -25.11
N MET A 141 10.97 18.54 -24.29
CA MET A 141 9.98 19.54 -24.70
C MET A 141 10.62 20.80 -25.27
N ARG A 142 11.78 21.23 -24.72
CA ARG A 142 12.49 22.44 -25.20
C ARG A 142 13.17 22.24 -26.56
N ARG A 143 13.54 21.02 -26.92
CA ARG A 143 14.33 20.70 -28.12
C ARG A 143 13.48 20.44 -29.38
N THR A 144 12.17 20.30 -29.24
CA THR A 144 11.32 19.82 -30.33
C THR A 144 10.32 20.88 -30.81
N ASN A 145 10.40 21.24 -32.10
CA ASN A 145 9.46 22.15 -32.79
C ASN A 145 8.41 21.37 -33.61
N SER A 146 8.18 20.10 -33.37
CA SER A 146 7.32 19.24 -34.18
C SER A 146 5.84 19.41 -33.85
N GLU A 147 5.01 19.49 -34.89
CA GLU A 147 3.58 19.24 -34.79
C GLU A 147 3.36 17.77 -34.44
N ALA A 148 2.91 17.51 -33.23
CA ALA A 148 2.65 16.16 -32.76
C ALA A 148 1.18 15.99 -32.39
N THR A 149 0.55 14.96 -32.94
CA THR A 149 -0.81 14.56 -32.59
C THR A 149 -0.80 13.53 -31.46
N VAL A 150 -1.87 13.52 -30.68
CA VAL A 150 -2.04 12.48 -29.62
C VAL A 150 -2.32 11.13 -30.29
N GLY A 151 -1.39 10.19 -30.17
CA GLY A 151 -1.45 8.87 -30.81
C GLY A 151 -2.42 7.90 -30.13
N TRP A 152 -2.71 6.77 -30.79
CA TRP A 152 -3.53 5.68 -30.23
C TRP A 152 -2.88 5.02 -29.01
N GLY A 153 -1.56 4.96 -28.96
CA GLY A 153 -0.83 4.39 -27.82
C GLY A 153 -1.19 5.04 -26.47
N VAL A 154 -1.54 6.33 -26.47
CA VAL A 154 -2.01 7.03 -25.26
C VAL A 154 -3.34 6.44 -24.78
N GLY A 155 -4.28 6.16 -25.68
CA GLY A 155 -5.55 5.52 -25.35
C GLY A 155 -5.34 4.10 -24.80
N VAL A 156 -4.47 3.31 -25.43
CA VAL A 156 -4.16 1.93 -24.98
C VAL A 156 -3.55 1.94 -23.59
N LEU A 157 -2.58 2.80 -23.33
CA LEU A 157 -1.96 2.93 -22.01
C LEU A 157 -2.95 3.42 -20.95
N ALA A 158 -3.83 4.35 -21.30
CA ALA A 158 -4.85 4.83 -20.37
C ALA A 158 -5.87 3.73 -20.01
N VAL A 159 -6.25 2.88 -20.97
CA VAL A 159 -7.11 1.71 -20.71
C VAL A 159 -6.38 0.69 -19.83
N LEU A 160 -5.10 0.41 -20.11
CA LEU A 160 -4.29 -0.48 -19.27
C LEU A 160 -4.18 0.05 -17.83
N GLY A 161 -3.87 1.34 -17.68
CA GLY A 161 -3.81 1.97 -16.36
C GLY A 161 -5.15 1.95 -15.63
N LEU A 162 -6.26 2.16 -16.35
CA LEU A 162 -7.61 2.05 -15.79
C LEU A 162 -7.92 0.63 -15.32
N ALA A 163 -7.51 -0.40 -16.07
CA ALA A 163 -7.69 -1.79 -15.67
C ALA A 163 -6.90 -2.11 -14.39
N VAL A 164 -5.64 -1.69 -14.31
CA VAL A 164 -4.80 -1.85 -13.10
C VAL A 164 -5.41 -1.10 -11.91
N ALA A 165 -5.76 0.17 -12.08
CA ALA A 165 -6.35 0.98 -11.01
C ALA A 165 -7.72 0.44 -10.58
N GLY A 166 -8.53 -0.04 -11.53
CA GLY A 166 -9.83 -0.67 -11.25
C GLY A 166 -9.70 -1.95 -10.44
N TYR A 167 -8.70 -2.80 -10.75
CA TYR A 167 -8.38 -3.98 -9.98
C TYR A 167 -7.98 -3.62 -8.53
N LEU A 168 -7.07 -2.65 -8.37
CA LEU A 168 -6.64 -2.19 -7.05
C LEU A 168 -7.80 -1.58 -6.25
N ALA A 169 -8.62 -0.74 -6.89
CA ALA A 169 -9.80 -0.15 -6.25
C ALA A 169 -10.81 -1.22 -5.81
N PHE A 170 -11.00 -2.27 -6.63
CA PHE A 170 -11.85 -3.41 -6.27
C PHE A 170 -11.31 -4.13 -5.03
N VAL A 171 -10.01 -4.45 -4.99
CA VAL A 171 -9.37 -5.12 -3.85
C VAL A 171 -9.49 -4.28 -2.58
N GLU A 172 -9.21 -2.96 -2.67
CA GLU A 172 -9.30 -2.03 -1.54
C GLU A 172 -10.71 -1.88 -0.99
N VAL A 173 -11.72 -1.78 -1.87
CA VAL A 173 -13.12 -1.58 -1.48
C VAL A 173 -13.77 -2.88 -1.00
N ALA A 174 -13.45 -4.00 -1.64
CA ALA A 174 -13.97 -5.31 -1.27
C ALA A 174 -13.29 -5.91 -0.03
N GLY A 175 -12.19 -5.31 0.45
CA GLY A 175 -11.40 -5.85 1.55
C GLY A 175 -10.79 -7.22 1.24
N SER A 176 -10.63 -7.55 -0.06
CA SER A 176 -10.10 -8.83 -0.52
C SER A 176 -8.58 -8.77 -0.65
N GLU A 177 -7.94 -9.94 -0.72
CA GLU A 177 -6.50 -10.01 -0.94
C GLU A 177 -6.15 -9.81 -2.41
N ALA A 178 -5.15 -8.99 -2.68
CA ALA A 178 -4.62 -8.83 -4.02
C ALA A 178 -3.82 -10.08 -4.43
N VAL A 179 -4.06 -10.56 -5.66
CA VAL A 179 -3.21 -11.59 -6.25
C VAL A 179 -1.89 -10.94 -6.65
N CYS A 180 -0.85 -11.22 -5.86
CA CYS A 180 0.51 -10.74 -6.10
C CYS A 180 1.33 -11.79 -6.82
N GLY A 181 2.36 -11.37 -7.55
CA GLY A 181 3.34 -12.27 -8.14
C GLY A 181 4.28 -12.87 -7.08
N PRO A 182 5.26 -13.67 -7.51
CA PRO A 182 6.22 -14.31 -6.61
C PRO A 182 7.19 -13.32 -5.94
N VAL A 183 7.13 -12.04 -6.29
CA VAL A 183 8.02 -10.97 -5.81
C VAL A 183 7.16 -9.81 -5.34
N GLY A 184 7.43 -9.34 -4.11
CA GLY A 184 6.69 -8.26 -3.48
C GLY A 184 5.49 -8.72 -2.65
N ASN A 185 4.98 -7.82 -1.82
CA ASN A 185 3.81 -8.05 -0.98
C ASN A 185 2.79 -6.92 -1.19
N CYS A 186 1.91 -7.07 -2.19
CA CYS A 186 0.91 -6.07 -2.51
C CYS A 186 -0.07 -5.85 -1.36
N ASN A 187 -0.40 -6.90 -0.60
CA ASN A 187 -1.35 -6.80 0.50
C ASN A 187 -0.80 -5.92 1.63
N ALA A 188 0.49 -6.05 1.95
CA ALA A 188 1.14 -5.17 2.93
C ALA A 188 1.11 -3.70 2.50
N VAL A 189 1.27 -3.41 1.21
CA VAL A 189 1.19 -2.05 0.65
C VAL A 189 -0.24 -1.53 0.68
N GLN A 190 -1.23 -2.35 0.24
CA GLN A 190 -2.64 -1.97 0.18
C GLN A 190 -3.28 -1.76 1.55
N GLN A 191 -2.82 -2.48 2.57
CA GLN A 191 -3.31 -2.39 3.94
C GLN A 191 -2.56 -1.32 4.78
N SER A 192 -1.55 -0.66 4.20
CA SER A 192 -0.82 0.40 4.89
C SER A 192 -1.66 1.68 4.99
N ASP A 193 -1.41 2.49 6.01
CA ASP A 193 -2.03 3.82 6.16
C ASP A 193 -1.77 4.73 4.95
N TYR A 194 -0.70 4.47 4.21
CA TYR A 194 -0.32 5.21 3.00
C TYR A 194 -1.12 4.82 1.75
N ALA A 195 -1.88 3.71 1.78
CA ALA A 195 -2.76 3.32 0.69
C ALA A 195 -4.00 4.21 0.58
N ARG A 196 -4.18 5.17 1.51
CA ARG A 196 -5.28 6.12 1.50
C ARG A 196 -4.78 7.55 1.39
N LEU A 197 -5.21 8.25 0.34
CA LEU A 197 -4.97 9.68 0.16
C LEU A 197 -5.78 10.46 1.21
N PHE A 198 -5.10 11.31 1.97
CA PHE A 198 -5.69 12.09 3.08
C PHE A 198 -6.42 11.22 4.12
N GLY A 199 -6.03 9.96 4.27
CA GLY A 199 -6.62 9.02 5.23
C GLY A 199 -8.01 8.48 4.86
N THR A 200 -8.61 8.92 3.76
CA THR A 200 -10.01 8.60 3.41
C THR A 200 -10.20 7.97 2.03
N ILE A 201 -9.49 8.45 1.01
CA ILE A 201 -9.70 8.03 -0.39
C ILE A 201 -8.70 6.93 -0.73
N PRO A 202 -9.14 5.70 -1.05
CA PRO A 202 -8.26 4.63 -1.54
C PRO A 202 -7.47 5.07 -2.77
N VAL A 203 -6.17 4.76 -2.82
CA VAL A 203 -5.28 5.15 -3.93
C VAL A 203 -5.74 4.55 -5.25
N GLY A 204 -6.28 3.32 -5.23
CA GLY A 204 -6.85 2.68 -6.42
C GLY A 204 -8.03 3.47 -7.00
N VAL A 205 -8.93 3.99 -6.14
CA VAL A 205 -10.07 4.83 -6.57
C VAL A 205 -9.57 6.15 -7.20
N ALA A 206 -8.57 6.79 -6.61
CA ALA A 206 -7.95 7.98 -7.19
C ALA A 206 -7.34 7.69 -8.57
N GLY A 207 -6.72 6.52 -8.73
CA GLY A 207 -6.22 6.03 -10.01
C GLY A 207 -7.34 5.87 -11.05
N VAL A 208 -8.45 5.26 -10.69
CA VAL A 208 -9.63 5.11 -11.58
C VAL A 208 -10.13 6.47 -12.06
N VAL A 209 -10.26 7.45 -11.16
CA VAL A 209 -10.69 8.82 -11.53
C VAL A 209 -9.66 9.45 -12.47
N GLY A 210 -8.36 9.32 -12.17
CA GLY A 210 -7.28 9.88 -12.98
C GLY A 210 -7.23 9.30 -14.39
N TYR A 211 -7.26 7.97 -14.53
CA TYR A 211 -7.23 7.31 -15.85
C TYR A 211 -8.52 7.52 -16.64
N THR A 212 -9.69 7.57 -16.00
CA THR A 212 -10.97 7.88 -16.63
C THR A 212 -10.95 9.31 -17.19
N GLY A 213 -10.50 10.29 -16.38
CA GLY A 213 -10.31 11.66 -16.84
C GLY A 213 -9.31 11.76 -17.99
N GLY A 214 -8.22 11.01 -17.95
CA GLY A 214 -7.24 10.87 -19.02
C GLY A 214 -7.86 10.31 -20.31
N LEU A 215 -8.68 9.27 -20.24
CA LEU A 215 -9.38 8.70 -21.41
C LEU A 215 -10.36 9.70 -22.02
N ILE A 216 -11.13 10.40 -21.20
CA ILE A 216 -12.04 11.46 -21.68
C ILE A 216 -11.23 12.54 -22.41
N ALA A 217 -10.14 13.03 -21.80
CA ALA A 217 -9.28 14.02 -22.41
C ALA A 217 -8.65 13.52 -23.73
N TRP A 218 -8.23 12.25 -23.79
CA TRP A 218 -7.71 11.63 -24.99
C TRP A 218 -8.77 11.57 -26.11
N VAL A 219 -10.00 11.15 -25.82
CA VAL A 219 -11.11 11.11 -26.77
C VAL A 219 -11.38 12.51 -27.31
N VAL A 220 -11.48 13.53 -26.44
CA VAL A 220 -11.68 14.92 -26.85
C VAL A 220 -10.54 15.40 -27.75
N ALA A 221 -9.30 15.10 -27.38
CA ALA A 221 -8.13 15.45 -28.19
C ALA A 221 -8.10 14.75 -29.58
N ARG A 222 -8.76 13.59 -29.71
CA ARG A 222 -8.85 12.86 -30.98
C ARG A 222 -9.94 13.37 -31.90
N ILE A 223 -11.10 13.76 -31.37
CA ILE A 223 -12.29 14.13 -32.16
C ILE A 223 -12.44 15.64 -32.35
N ARG A 224 -11.87 16.45 -31.46
CA ARG A 224 -11.98 17.91 -31.52
C ARG A 224 -10.73 18.54 -32.18
N ARG A 225 -10.88 19.77 -32.65
CA ARG A 225 -9.80 20.58 -33.23
C ARG A 225 -9.76 21.97 -32.59
N GLY A 226 -8.71 22.74 -32.90
CA GLY A 226 -8.54 24.08 -32.37
C GLY A 226 -8.38 24.11 -30.84
N ARG A 227 -9.08 25.04 -30.21
CA ARG A 227 -8.91 25.28 -28.74
C ARG A 227 -9.31 24.10 -27.89
N ALA A 228 -10.37 23.36 -28.23
CA ALA A 228 -10.81 22.19 -27.48
C ALA A 228 -9.77 21.06 -27.52
N TRP A 229 -9.18 20.78 -28.68
CA TRP A 229 -8.03 19.87 -28.80
C TRP A 229 -6.87 20.30 -27.91
N ALA A 230 -6.53 21.60 -27.94
CA ALA A 230 -5.39 22.12 -27.21
C ALA A 230 -5.60 22.02 -25.69
N VAL A 231 -6.77 22.38 -25.18
CA VAL A 231 -7.11 22.28 -23.77
C VAL A 231 -7.08 20.83 -23.30
N ALA A 232 -7.71 19.91 -24.05
CA ALA A 232 -7.73 18.49 -23.72
C ALA A 232 -6.33 17.87 -23.69
N THR A 233 -5.47 18.23 -24.66
CA THR A 233 -4.09 17.74 -24.74
C THR A 233 -3.24 18.26 -23.58
N VAL A 234 -3.38 19.52 -23.22
CA VAL A 234 -2.68 20.13 -22.07
C VAL A 234 -3.17 19.51 -20.77
N ALA A 235 -4.47 19.32 -20.60
CA ALA A 235 -5.05 18.68 -19.42
C ALA A 235 -4.55 17.24 -19.24
N LEU A 236 -4.49 16.48 -20.35
CA LEU A 236 -3.96 15.12 -20.36
C LEU A 236 -2.49 15.07 -19.89
N PHE A 237 -1.66 15.98 -20.37
CA PHE A 237 -0.27 16.08 -19.96
C PHE A 237 -0.13 16.49 -18.47
N ILE A 238 -0.86 17.52 -18.04
CA ILE A 238 -0.83 17.97 -16.63
C ILE A 238 -1.31 16.86 -15.70
N GLY A 239 -2.39 16.15 -16.06
CA GLY A 239 -2.88 15.01 -15.32
C GLY A 239 -1.85 13.88 -15.22
N SER A 240 -1.16 13.58 -16.33
CA SER A 240 -0.08 12.58 -16.32
C SER A 240 1.10 13.01 -15.45
N VAL A 241 1.49 14.28 -15.47
CA VAL A 241 2.55 14.81 -14.58
C VAL A 241 2.14 14.69 -13.12
N ALA A 242 0.90 15.09 -12.77
CA ALA A 242 0.40 14.95 -11.40
C ALA A 242 0.38 13.48 -10.96
N GLY A 243 -0.06 12.57 -11.85
CA GLY A 243 -0.02 11.13 -11.60
C GLY A 243 1.38 10.60 -11.38
N VAL A 244 2.37 11.02 -12.18
CA VAL A 244 3.78 10.65 -12.00
C VAL A 244 4.32 11.15 -10.65
N LEU A 245 4.04 12.39 -10.27
CA LEU A 245 4.50 12.94 -9.00
C LEU A 245 3.92 12.18 -7.80
N LEU A 246 2.62 11.85 -7.87
CA LEU A 246 1.99 11.00 -6.85
C LEU A 246 2.61 9.60 -6.82
N SER A 247 2.84 8.99 -7.99
CA SER A 247 3.46 7.67 -8.08
C SER A 247 4.90 7.68 -7.57
N VAL A 248 5.70 8.73 -7.83
CA VAL A 248 7.05 8.91 -7.25
C VAL A 248 6.99 8.89 -5.73
N TYR A 249 6.05 9.64 -5.14
CA TYR A 249 5.86 9.66 -3.69
C TYR A 249 5.50 8.28 -3.14
N LEU A 250 4.52 7.60 -3.72
CA LEU A 250 4.09 6.28 -3.26
C LEU A 250 5.18 5.22 -3.46
N THR A 251 5.84 5.21 -4.63
CA THR A 251 6.94 4.26 -4.91
C THR A 251 8.15 4.49 -3.98
N PHE A 252 8.37 5.71 -3.50
CA PHE A 252 9.37 5.96 -2.47
C PHE A 252 8.99 5.35 -1.12
N LEU A 253 7.71 5.41 -0.74
CA LEU A 253 7.24 4.85 0.53
C LEU A 253 7.37 3.32 0.58
N GLU A 254 7.19 2.63 -0.54
CA GLU A 254 7.21 1.17 -0.61
C GLU A 254 8.48 0.56 0.02
N PRO A 255 9.71 0.80 -0.47
CA PRO A 255 10.92 0.17 0.05
C PRO A 255 11.43 0.78 1.37
N PHE A 256 11.19 2.08 1.62
CA PHE A 256 11.85 2.80 2.71
C PHE A 256 10.97 2.97 3.95
N VAL A 257 9.65 2.98 3.78
CA VAL A 257 8.70 3.22 4.88
C VAL A 257 7.88 1.97 5.17
N ILE A 258 7.35 1.30 4.15
CA ILE A 258 6.54 0.09 4.30
C ILE A 258 7.44 -1.15 4.39
N GLY A 259 8.53 -1.20 3.62
CA GLY A 259 9.43 -2.35 3.50
C GLY A 259 8.87 -3.48 2.64
N ALA A 260 7.90 -3.15 1.79
CA ALA A 260 7.28 -4.06 0.83
C ALA A 260 6.95 -3.31 -0.46
N SER A 261 6.98 -3.98 -1.60
CA SER A 261 6.67 -3.40 -2.90
C SER A 261 5.46 -4.06 -3.55
N CYS A 262 4.69 -3.26 -4.31
CA CYS A 262 3.47 -3.70 -4.98
C CYS A 262 3.67 -3.73 -6.51
N ALA A 263 3.64 -4.92 -7.12
CA ALA A 263 3.83 -5.07 -8.57
C ALA A 263 2.79 -4.30 -9.40
N TRP A 264 1.54 -4.25 -8.94
CA TRP A 264 0.47 -3.50 -9.60
C TRP A 264 0.69 -1.99 -9.51
N CYS A 265 1.17 -1.49 -8.35
CA CYS A 265 1.50 -0.09 -8.15
C CYS A 265 2.66 0.33 -9.05
N LEU A 266 3.72 -0.48 -9.13
CA LEU A 266 4.86 -0.25 -10.01
C LEU A 266 4.44 -0.27 -11.49
N THR A 267 3.54 -1.17 -11.88
CA THR A 267 2.98 -1.21 -13.23
C THR A 267 2.22 0.07 -13.55
N SER A 268 1.34 0.55 -12.66
CA SER A 268 0.64 1.83 -12.82
C SER A 268 1.61 3.00 -12.92
N ALA A 269 2.67 3.01 -12.11
CA ALA A 269 3.71 4.05 -12.14
C ALA A 269 4.44 4.11 -13.49
N LEU A 270 4.78 2.97 -14.08
CA LEU A 270 5.37 2.89 -15.42
C LEU A 270 4.40 3.35 -16.50
N VAL A 271 3.13 2.96 -16.43
CA VAL A 271 2.09 3.36 -17.38
C VAL A 271 1.89 4.86 -17.36
N VAL A 272 1.74 5.49 -16.19
CA VAL A 272 1.54 6.95 -16.12
C VAL A 272 2.80 7.71 -16.54
N THR A 273 3.99 7.17 -16.29
CA THR A 273 5.25 7.74 -16.79
C THR A 273 5.33 7.71 -18.32
N ALA A 274 4.95 6.60 -18.93
CA ALA A 274 4.87 6.49 -20.39
C ALA A 274 3.83 7.44 -20.98
N LEU A 275 2.66 7.60 -20.32
CA LEU A 275 1.64 8.59 -20.71
C LEU A 275 2.20 10.01 -20.67
N MET A 276 2.92 10.39 -19.63
CA MET A 276 3.59 11.70 -19.54
C MET A 276 4.53 11.94 -20.73
N TRP A 277 5.36 10.95 -21.06
CA TRP A 277 6.30 11.08 -22.19
C TRP A 277 5.59 11.19 -23.54
N MET A 278 4.57 10.37 -23.78
CA MET A 278 3.83 10.37 -25.06
C MET A 278 3.00 11.65 -25.25
N THR A 279 2.54 12.26 -24.16
CA THR A 279 1.71 13.48 -24.21
C THR A 279 2.52 14.77 -24.18
N ALA A 280 3.80 14.72 -23.81
CA ALA A 280 4.65 15.92 -23.66
C ALA A 280 4.78 16.75 -24.94
N ARG A 281 5.05 16.12 -26.08
CA ARG A 281 5.20 16.82 -27.37
C ARG A 281 3.88 17.43 -27.86
N PRO A 282 2.77 16.69 -27.95
CA PRO A 282 1.47 17.27 -28.27
C PRO A 282 1.09 18.44 -27.36
N ALA A 283 1.38 18.32 -26.04
CA ALA A 283 1.09 19.38 -25.08
C ALA A 283 1.92 20.64 -25.31
N ALA A 284 3.19 20.51 -25.69
CA ALA A 284 4.03 21.66 -26.07
C ALA A 284 3.50 22.40 -27.28
N ALA A 285 2.99 21.69 -28.29
CA ALA A 285 2.33 22.30 -29.46
C ALA A 285 0.99 22.94 -29.07
N ALA A 286 0.17 22.25 -28.30
CA ALA A 286 -1.14 22.70 -27.81
C ALA A 286 -1.04 23.97 -26.95
N TRP A 287 0.00 24.07 -26.13
CA TRP A 287 0.23 25.22 -25.26
C TRP A 287 0.32 26.54 -26.00
N ARG A 288 0.87 26.56 -27.23
CA ARG A 288 0.94 27.74 -28.10
C ARG A 288 -0.43 28.22 -28.58
N VAL A 289 -1.38 27.26 -28.72
CA VAL A 289 -2.77 27.56 -29.12
C VAL A 289 -3.60 28.10 -27.96
N VAL A 290 -3.30 27.63 -26.72
CA VAL A 290 -4.01 28.06 -25.51
C VAL A 290 -3.58 29.46 -25.07
N ARG A 291 -2.30 29.81 -25.22
CA ARG A 291 -1.80 31.17 -24.91
C ARG A 291 -2.10 32.08 -26.10
N PRO A 292 -3.00 33.06 -25.96
CA PRO A 292 -3.13 34.09 -27.02
C PRO A 292 -1.81 34.86 -27.12
N ALA A 293 -1.41 35.15 -28.36
CA ALA A 293 -0.31 36.08 -28.60
C ALA A 293 -0.61 37.40 -27.87
N ARG A 294 0.28 37.83 -27.00
CA ARG A 294 0.29 39.16 -26.43
C ARG A 294 0.85 40.12 -27.47
#